data_3313c817ff957579c44ce63454805b8d
#
_entry.id   3313c817ff957579c44ce63454805b8d
#
_cell.length_a   1.000
_cell.length_b   1.000
_cell.length_c   1.000
_cell.angle_alpha   90.00
_cell.angle_beta   90.00
_cell.angle_gamma   90.00
#
_symmetry.space_group_name_H-M   'P 1'
#
loop_
_entity.id
_entity.type
_entity.pdbx_description
1 polymer ?
#
loop_
_entity_poly.entity_id
_entity_poly.type
_entity_poly.pdbx_seq_one_letter_code
_entity_poly.pdbx_strand_id
1 'polypeptide(L)'
;MTRKAATLDNKLKNRKALLQQLAEQRGIAGLLHGDTKISFGERFKIRHQLDEAARQKNLETIVELASLQDNDEVGNEPDPDWISHFLELAENIRHPTMQQFWANILSQEVLNPGHCSIQALSRLQLMTQKDALLLQRASALACHFGDENLRLLFGYQYRTLLQGQRQQRLNLGRYRLPYAGLMQLFELGLLHQAELESGELSQTSPLRVILNNQPMTLQPQRKGIRLLYYRFTTVGNELAALITETTPADYRNELQDLLAPLGQLSLKI
;
A
#
# COMPACT_ATOMS: atom_id res chain seq x y z
N MET A 1 33.00 8.95 -33.55
CA MET A 1 32.39 7.59 -33.37
C MET A 1 32.95 6.80 -32.16
N THR A 2 34.15 7.06 -31.69
CA THR A 2 34.86 6.29 -30.63
C THR A 2 34.32 6.41 -29.21
N ARG A 3 33.74 7.53 -28.81
CA ARG A 3 33.24 7.75 -27.40
C ARG A 3 31.94 6.96 -27.06
N LYS A 4 31.04 6.79 -28.05
CA LYS A 4 29.80 5.99 -27.89
C LYS A 4 30.12 4.49 -27.83
N ALA A 5 31.10 4.00 -28.57
CA ALA A 5 31.49 2.60 -28.55
C ALA A 5 32.15 2.21 -27.22
N ALA A 6 33.05 3.05 -26.69
CA ALA A 6 33.68 2.83 -25.38
C ALA A 6 32.66 2.85 -24.20
N THR A 7 31.65 3.72 -24.27
CA THR A 7 30.59 3.77 -23.25
C THR A 7 29.68 2.55 -23.33
N LEU A 8 29.41 2.01 -24.50
CA LEU A 8 28.63 0.81 -24.71
C LEU A 8 29.38 -0.44 -24.18
N ASP A 9 30.68 -0.54 -24.49
CA ASP A 9 31.55 -1.63 -24.05
C ASP A 9 31.69 -1.66 -22.51
N ASN A 10 31.83 -0.50 -21.89
CA ASN A 10 31.87 -0.38 -20.43
C ASN A 10 30.52 -0.75 -19.76
N LYS A 11 29.40 -0.39 -20.39
CA LYS A 11 28.05 -0.82 -19.91
C LYS A 11 27.84 -2.32 -20.08
N LEU A 12 28.32 -2.92 -21.16
CA LEU A 12 28.21 -4.37 -21.38
C LEU A 12 29.08 -5.17 -20.42
N LYS A 13 30.32 -4.69 -20.14
CA LYS A 13 31.21 -5.31 -19.14
C LYS A 13 30.58 -5.24 -17.73
N ASN A 14 30.01 -4.08 -17.36
CA ASN A 14 29.33 -3.91 -16.08
C ASN A 14 28.08 -4.82 -15.96
N ARG A 15 27.30 -4.95 -17.03
CA ARG A 15 26.14 -5.87 -17.07
C ARG A 15 26.55 -7.32 -16.90
N LYS A 16 27.62 -7.77 -17.57
CA LYS A 16 28.11 -9.15 -17.47
C LYS A 16 28.64 -9.44 -16.07
N ALA A 17 29.40 -8.52 -15.48
CA ALA A 17 29.90 -8.64 -14.12
C ALA A 17 28.74 -8.71 -13.10
N LEU A 18 27.71 -7.87 -13.26
CA LEU A 18 26.53 -7.90 -12.39
C LEU A 18 25.77 -9.22 -12.51
N LEU A 19 25.58 -9.77 -13.71
CA LEU A 19 24.93 -11.07 -13.91
C LEU A 19 25.74 -12.21 -13.30
N GLN A 20 27.06 -12.18 -13.41
CA GLN A 20 27.94 -13.14 -12.73
C GLN A 20 27.78 -13.05 -11.21
N GLN A 21 27.87 -11.86 -10.64
CA GLN A 21 27.69 -11.63 -9.20
C GLN A 21 26.33 -12.14 -8.71
N LEU A 22 25.24 -11.83 -9.43
CA LEU A 22 23.90 -12.32 -9.10
C LEU A 22 23.82 -13.85 -9.16
N ALA A 23 24.42 -14.47 -10.18
CA ALA A 23 24.44 -15.92 -10.33
C ALA A 23 25.25 -16.62 -9.23
N GLU A 24 26.39 -16.06 -8.83
CA GLU A 24 27.20 -16.54 -7.71
C GLU A 24 26.45 -16.47 -6.38
N GLN A 25 25.86 -15.29 -6.07
CA GLN A 25 25.08 -15.10 -4.84
C GLN A 25 23.90 -16.07 -4.72
N ARG A 26 23.38 -16.55 -5.85
CA ARG A 26 22.24 -17.47 -5.91
C ARG A 26 22.62 -18.94 -6.13
N GLY A 27 23.91 -19.25 -6.19
CA GLY A 27 24.41 -20.61 -6.45
C GLY A 27 24.05 -21.16 -7.84
N ILE A 28 23.85 -20.29 -8.86
CA ILE A 28 23.46 -20.64 -10.23
C ILE A 28 24.53 -20.28 -11.26
N ALA A 29 25.74 -19.93 -10.83
CA ALA A 29 26.86 -19.55 -11.70
C ALA A 29 27.53 -20.73 -12.42
N GLY A 30 27.13 -21.97 -12.18
CA GLY A 30 27.83 -23.17 -12.62
C GLY A 30 28.17 -23.25 -14.11
N LEU A 31 27.31 -22.71 -14.99
CA LEU A 31 27.55 -22.68 -16.44
C LEU A 31 28.38 -21.46 -16.91
N LEU A 32 28.59 -20.46 -16.03
CA LEU A 32 29.34 -19.26 -16.39
C LEU A 32 30.84 -19.45 -16.31
N HIS A 33 31.30 -20.47 -15.57
CA HIS A 33 32.71 -20.75 -15.34
C HIS A 33 33.30 -21.79 -16.29
N GLY A 34 32.54 -22.30 -17.27
CA GLY A 34 33.00 -23.16 -18.37
C GLY A 34 33.52 -24.56 -18.01
N ASP A 35 34.12 -24.71 -16.85
CA ASP A 35 34.70 -25.97 -16.35
C ASP A 35 34.35 -26.13 -14.87
N THR A 36 33.16 -26.65 -14.60
CA THR A 36 32.72 -26.88 -13.23
C THR A 36 33.17 -28.26 -12.75
N LYS A 37 34.12 -28.27 -11.84
CA LYS A 37 34.55 -29.51 -11.11
C LYS A 37 33.40 -30.05 -10.22
N ILE A 38 32.33 -29.29 -10.05
CA ILE A 38 31.18 -29.60 -9.18
C ILE A 38 30.06 -30.17 -10.04
N SER A 39 29.56 -31.34 -9.67
CA SER A 39 28.45 -32.02 -10.37
C SER A 39 27.15 -31.21 -10.28
N PHE A 40 26.23 -31.44 -11.22
CA PHE A 40 24.91 -30.79 -11.17
C PHE A 40 24.19 -31.05 -9.84
N GLY A 41 24.24 -32.26 -9.31
CA GLY A 41 23.62 -32.66 -8.03
C GLY A 41 24.19 -31.88 -6.83
N GLU A 42 25.50 -31.66 -6.81
CA GLU A 42 26.13 -30.83 -5.76
C GLU A 42 25.74 -29.34 -5.87
N ARG A 43 25.74 -28.81 -7.09
CA ARG A 43 25.26 -27.40 -7.32
C ARG A 43 23.82 -27.24 -6.89
N PHE A 44 22.95 -28.20 -7.17
CA PHE A 44 21.57 -28.19 -6.72
C PHE A 44 21.46 -28.18 -5.18
N LYS A 45 22.23 -29.02 -4.49
CA LYS A 45 22.26 -29.04 -3.02
C LYS A 45 22.73 -27.71 -2.43
N ILE A 46 23.81 -27.14 -2.97
CA ILE A 46 24.33 -25.84 -2.53
C ILE A 46 23.26 -24.75 -2.69
N ARG A 47 22.61 -24.69 -3.86
CA ARG A 47 21.54 -23.72 -4.11
C ARG A 47 20.39 -23.91 -3.13
N HIS A 48 19.97 -25.13 -2.90
CA HIS A 48 18.89 -25.43 -1.96
C HIS A 48 19.23 -24.97 -0.53
N GLN A 49 20.42 -25.26 -0.05
CA GLN A 49 20.89 -24.78 1.26
C GLN A 49 20.93 -23.25 1.36
N LEU A 50 21.39 -22.56 0.31
CA LEU A 50 21.39 -21.08 0.27
C LEU A 50 19.97 -20.50 0.29
N ASP A 51 19.04 -21.12 -0.44
CA ASP A 51 17.64 -20.67 -0.47
C ASP A 51 16.95 -20.91 0.89
N GLU A 52 17.13 -22.07 1.51
CA GLU A 52 16.58 -22.38 2.84
C GLU A 52 17.15 -21.44 3.92
N ALA A 53 18.48 -21.23 3.91
CA ALA A 53 19.10 -20.29 4.84
C ALA A 53 18.58 -18.85 4.65
N ALA A 54 18.32 -18.43 3.40
CA ALA A 54 17.75 -17.12 3.12
C ALA A 54 16.30 -17.00 3.58
N ARG A 55 15.47 -18.05 3.43
CA ARG A 55 14.09 -18.11 3.92
C ARG A 55 14.05 -18.02 5.44
N GLN A 56 14.85 -18.83 6.12
CA GLN A 56 14.97 -18.77 7.57
C GLN A 56 15.33 -17.36 8.05
N LYS A 57 16.37 -16.76 7.46
CA LYS A 57 16.78 -15.39 7.79
C LYS A 57 15.67 -14.35 7.57
N ASN A 58 14.87 -14.50 6.50
CA ASN A 58 13.77 -13.57 6.25
C ASN A 58 12.73 -13.64 7.37
N LEU A 59 12.34 -14.86 7.80
CA LEU A 59 11.40 -15.06 8.90
C LEU A 59 11.93 -14.49 10.22
N GLU A 60 13.18 -14.80 10.57
CA GLU A 60 13.83 -14.27 11.78
C GLU A 60 13.85 -12.75 11.79
N THR A 61 14.20 -12.13 10.64
CA THR A 61 14.18 -10.67 10.51
C THR A 61 12.79 -10.09 10.70
N ILE A 62 11.75 -10.71 10.12
CA ILE A 62 10.37 -10.23 10.25
C ILE A 62 9.88 -10.36 11.70
N VAL A 63 10.17 -11.48 12.37
CA VAL A 63 9.80 -11.68 13.78
C VAL A 63 10.56 -10.70 14.68
N GLU A 64 11.86 -10.49 14.45
CA GLU A 64 12.65 -9.48 15.16
C GLU A 64 12.04 -8.09 15.02
N LEU A 65 11.74 -7.65 13.79
CA LEU A 65 11.10 -6.37 13.53
C LEU A 65 9.71 -6.25 14.19
N ALA A 66 8.94 -7.33 14.26
CA ALA A 66 7.66 -7.35 14.95
C ALA A 66 7.82 -7.21 16.47
N SER A 67 8.83 -7.88 17.05
CA SER A 67 9.11 -7.83 18.49
C SER A 67 9.66 -6.49 18.98
N LEU A 68 10.24 -5.68 18.08
CA LEU A 68 10.73 -4.34 18.40
C LEU A 68 9.61 -3.27 18.41
N GLN A 69 8.39 -3.63 18.07
CA GLN A 69 7.25 -2.72 18.17
C GLN A 69 6.81 -2.64 19.63
N ASP A 70 7.09 -1.49 20.23
CA ASP A 70 6.80 -1.22 21.64
C ASP A 70 5.28 -1.14 21.87
N ASN A 71 4.68 -2.25 22.31
CA ASN A 71 3.30 -2.32 22.76
C ASN A 71 3.28 -3.00 24.12
N ASP A 72 2.91 -2.26 25.15
CA ASP A 72 2.67 -2.80 26.53
C ASP A 72 1.39 -3.68 26.62
N GLU A 73 0.74 -3.96 25.48
CA GLU A 73 -0.48 -4.75 25.42
C GLU A 73 -0.20 -6.26 25.44
N VAL A 74 -1.06 -7.00 26.12
CA VAL A 74 -0.96 -8.47 26.19
C VAL A 74 -1.33 -9.06 24.82
N GLY A 75 -0.39 -9.76 24.19
CA GLY A 75 -0.63 -10.46 22.94
C GLY A 75 -1.49 -11.71 23.12
N ASN A 76 -2.18 -12.09 22.05
CA ASN A 76 -2.96 -13.31 21.93
C ASN A 76 -2.35 -14.21 20.84
N GLU A 77 -2.57 -15.51 20.96
CA GLU A 77 -2.09 -16.46 19.94
C GLU A 77 -2.94 -16.32 18.67
N PRO A 78 -2.33 -16.04 17.50
CA PRO A 78 -3.04 -16.04 16.22
C PRO A 78 -3.60 -17.43 15.88
N ASP A 79 -4.58 -17.45 14.97
CA ASP A 79 -5.12 -18.69 14.44
C ASP A 79 -4.01 -19.56 13.81
N PRO A 80 -3.92 -20.89 14.10
CA PRO A 80 -2.88 -21.78 13.63
C PRO A 80 -2.80 -21.87 12.09
N ASP A 81 -3.92 -21.83 11.39
CA ASP A 81 -3.95 -21.85 9.92
C ASP A 81 -3.47 -20.53 9.36
N TRP A 82 -3.83 -19.42 10.00
CA TRP A 82 -3.36 -18.10 9.61
C TRP A 82 -1.84 -17.98 9.76
N ILE A 83 -1.28 -18.38 10.91
CA ILE A 83 0.17 -18.29 11.14
C ILE A 83 0.94 -19.20 10.18
N SER A 84 0.42 -20.37 9.85
CA SER A 84 1.01 -21.26 8.86
C SER A 84 1.09 -20.59 7.48
N HIS A 85 -0.01 -19.98 7.01
CA HIS A 85 -0.03 -19.21 5.76
C HIS A 85 0.89 -18.00 5.79
N PHE A 86 0.91 -17.27 6.91
CA PHE A 86 1.80 -16.14 7.08
C PHE A 86 3.26 -16.54 6.89
N LEU A 87 3.73 -17.60 7.58
CA LEU A 87 5.12 -18.05 7.50
C LEU A 87 5.49 -18.51 6.09
N GLU A 88 4.62 -19.28 5.41
CA GLU A 88 4.82 -19.74 4.04
C GLU A 88 5.02 -18.58 3.05
N LEU A 89 4.27 -17.50 3.20
CA LEU A 89 4.36 -16.33 2.33
C LEU A 89 5.55 -15.42 2.72
N ALA A 90 5.74 -15.20 4.01
CA ALA A 90 6.74 -14.29 4.56
C ALA A 90 8.19 -14.75 4.33
N GLU A 91 8.44 -16.04 4.30
CA GLU A 91 9.80 -16.62 4.07
C GLU A 91 10.45 -16.14 2.77
N ASN A 92 9.64 -15.76 1.77
CA ASN A 92 10.12 -15.29 0.46
C ASN A 92 10.36 -13.78 0.39
N ILE A 93 10.06 -13.04 1.43
CA ILE A 93 10.12 -11.57 1.46
C ILE A 93 11.54 -11.13 1.82
N ARG A 94 12.25 -10.53 0.84
CA ARG A 94 13.67 -10.13 0.99
C ARG A 94 13.87 -8.62 1.08
N HIS A 95 12.91 -7.81 0.64
CA HIS A 95 13.05 -6.36 0.61
C HIS A 95 12.77 -5.77 2.00
N PRO A 96 13.68 -4.96 2.59
CA PRO A 96 13.53 -4.46 3.96
C PRO A 96 12.21 -3.72 4.23
N THR A 97 11.76 -2.87 3.30
CA THR A 97 10.47 -2.17 3.42
C THR A 97 9.30 -3.15 3.49
N MET A 98 9.34 -4.25 2.71
CA MET A 98 8.31 -5.26 2.75
C MET A 98 8.39 -6.09 4.03
N GLN A 99 9.60 -6.43 4.50
CA GLN A 99 9.78 -7.12 5.78
C GLN A 99 9.20 -6.30 6.94
N GLN A 100 9.39 -4.99 6.94
CA GLN A 100 8.75 -4.11 7.92
C GLN A 100 7.22 -4.14 7.83
N PHE A 101 6.67 -4.17 6.62
CA PHE A 101 5.22 -4.27 6.42
C PHE A 101 4.66 -5.60 6.94
N TRP A 102 5.35 -6.71 6.66
CA TRP A 102 4.99 -8.03 7.17
C TRP A 102 5.14 -8.12 8.70
N ALA A 103 6.15 -7.47 9.27
CA ALA A 103 6.33 -7.36 10.71
C ALA A 103 5.17 -6.61 11.39
N ASN A 104 4.70 -5.52 10.78
CA ASN A 104 3.54 -4.78 11.28
C ASN A 104 2.26 -5.65 11.29
N ILE A 105 2.08 -6.47 10.25
CA ILE A 105 0.94 -7.40 10.18
C ILE A 105 1.02 -8.42 11.31
N LEU A 106 2.18 -9.05 11.50
CA LEU A 106 2.36 -10.04 12.56
C LEU A 106 2.10 -9.44 13.94
N SER A 107 2.65 -8.26 14.20
CA SER A 107 2.43 -7.55 15.47
C SER A 107 0.94 -7.25 15.71
N GLN A 108 0.23 -6.74 14.70
CA GLN A 108 -1.20 -6.43 14.81
C GLN A 108 -2.06 -7.69 14.97
N GLU A 109 -1.72 -8.79 14.31
CA GLU A 109 -2.45 -10.04 14.44
C GLU A 109 -2.25 -10.68 15.83
N VAL A 110 -1.05 -10.55 16.41
CA VAL A 110 -0.78 -10.97 17.81
C VAL A 110 -1.56 -10.11 18.80
N LEU A 111 -1.75 -8.82 18.56
CA LEU A 111 -2.55 -7.95 19.43
C LEU A 111 -4.05 -8.24 19.26
N ASN A 112 -4.51 -8.38 18.04
CA ASN A 112 -5.92 -8.51 17.68
C ASN A 112 -6.11 -9.64 16.66
N PRO A 113 -6.20 -10.91 17.08
CA PRO A 113 -6.39 -12.04 16.17
C PRO A 113 -7.61 -11.88 15.26
N GLY A 114 -7.44 -12.16 13.97
CA GLY A 114 -8.45 -11.98 12.93
C GLY A 114 -8.47 -10.57 12.32
N HIS A 115 -7.51 -9.70 12.66
CA HIS A 115 -7.41 -8.35 12.11
C HIS A 115 -6.99 -8.35 10.64
N CYS A 116 -6.15 -9.30 10.23
CA CYS A 116 -5.68 -9.44 8.86
C CYS A 116 -6.15 -10.76 8.24
N SER A 117 -6.93 -10.69 7.16
CA SER A 117 -7.40 -11.89 6.48
C SER A 117 -6.30 -12.59 5.68
N ILE A 118 -6.46 -13.91 5.44
CA ILE A 118 -5.60 -14.68 4.52
C ILE A 118 -5.61 -14.05 3.11
N GLN A 119 -6.73 -13.44 2.70
CA GLN A 119 -6.80 -12.72 1.43
C GLN A 119 -5.89 -11.49 1.41
N ALA A 120 -5.79 -10.77 2.52
CA ALA A 120 -4.86 -9.64 2.63
C ALA A 120 -3.41 -10.09 2.57
N LEU A 121 -3.03 -11.18 3.24
CA LEU A 121 -1.69 -11.78 3.11
C LEU A 121 -1.36 -12.16 1.66
N SER A 122 -2.29 -12.81 0.96
CA SER A 122 -2.11 -13.20 -0.44
C SER A 122 -1.94 -11.99 -1.35
N ARG A 123 -2.66 -10.88 -1.11
CA ARG A 123 -2.49 -9.64 -1.88
C ARG A 123 -1.17 -8.97 -1.59
N LEU A 124 -0.77 -8.92 -0.32
CA LEU A 124 0.51 -8.35 0.08
C LEU A 124 1.70 -9.06 -0.56
N GLN A 125 1.66 -10.39 -0.69
CA GLN A 125 2.70 -11.17 -1.37
C GLN A 125 2.91 -10.72 -2.82
N LEU A 126 1.84 -10.31 -3.51
CA LEU A 126 1.89 -9.84 -4.90
C LEU A 126 2.40 -8.40 -5.03
N MET A 127 2.49 -7.68 -3.93
CA MET A 127 2.88 -6.27 -3.94
C MET A 127 4.40 -6.11 -4.02
N THR A 128 4.83 -5.19 -4.84
CA THR A 128 6.20 -4.68 -4.85
C THR A 128 6.35 -3.53 -3.85
N GLN A 129 7.59 -3.12 -3.56
CA GLN A 129 7.85 -1.91 -2.78
C GLN A 129 7.12 -0.67 -3.35
N LYS A 130 7.05 -0.57 -4.68
CA LYS A 130 6.35 0.53 -5.35
C LYS A 130 4.86 0.53 -5.05
N ASP A 131 4.25 -0.64 -5.01
CA ASP A 131 2.83 -0.81 -4.69
C ASP A 131 2.54 -0.47 -3.23
N ALA A 132 3.41 -0.90 -2.32
CA ALA A 132 3.32 -0.53 -0.91
C ALA A 132 3.38 1.00 -0.71
N LEU A 133 4.26 1.69 -1.42
CA LEU A 133 4.33 3.16 -1.41
C LEU A 133 3.06 3.82 -1.98
N LEU A 134 2.44 3.24 -3.01
CA LEU A 134 1.16 3.73 -3.54
C LEU A 134 0.03 3.55 -2.55
N LEU A 135 -0.06 2.38 -1.91
CA LEU A 135 -1.05 2.13 -0.85
C LEU A 135 -0.84 3.09 0.33
N GLN A 136 0.40 3.30 0.75
CA GLN A 136 0.78 4.25 1.80
C GLN A 136 0.30 5.67 1.48
N ARG A 137 0.48 6.12 0.22
CA ARG A 137 -0.04 7.41 -0.24
C ARG A 137 -1.56 7.46 -0.26
N ALA A 138 -2.21 6.40 -0.76
CA ALA A 138 -3.67 6.32 -0.76
C ALA A 138 -4.23 6.38 0.67
N SER A 139 -3.63 5.65 1.62
CA SER A 139 -4.03 5.68 3.04
C SER A 139 -3.87 7.06 3.66
N ALA A 140 -2.76 7.77 3.38
CA ALA A 140 -2.53 9.13 3.86
C ALA A 140 -3.56 10.15 3.35
N LEU A 141 -4.16 9.92 2.18
CA LEU A 141 -5.19 10.77 1.57
C LEU A 141 -6.61 10.28 1.88
N ALA A 142 -6.75 9.14 2.54
CA ALA A 142 -8.04 8.54 2.80
C ALA A 142 -8.78 9.21 3.97
N CYS A 143 -10.10 9.15 3.92
CA CYS A 143 -10.98 9.63 4.97
C CYS A 143 -12.13 8.64 5.21
N HIS A 144 -12.77 8.75 6.36
CA HIS A 144 -14.02 8.07 6.69
C HIS A 144 -15.17 9.05 6.64
N PHE A 145 -16.30 8.65 6.07
CA PHE A 145 -17.59 9.32 6.19
C PHE A 145 -18.73 8.33 5.91
N GLY A 146 -19.79 8.42 6.68
CA GLY A 146 -20.96 7.54 6.56
C GLY A 146 -20.79 6.17 7.24
N ASP A 147 -19.91 5.33 6.75
CA ASP A 147 -19.53 4.03 7.33
C ASP A 147 -18.04 3.96 7.69
N GLU A 148 -17.56 2.80 8.16
CA GLU A 148 -16.19 2.59 8.61
C GLU A 148 -15.18 2.40 7.46
N ASN A 149 -15.65 2.26 6.21
CA ASN A 149 -14.74 2.02 5.09
C ASN A 149 -13.98 3.29 4.70
N LEU A 150 -12.70 3.13 4.44
CA LEU A 150 -11.84 4.20 3.89
C LEU A 150 -12.26 4.59 2.48
N ARG A 151 -12.19 5.88 2.21
CA ARG A 151 -12.51 6.49 0.92
C ARG A 151 -11.47 7.51 0.53
N LEU A 152 -11.12 7.53 -0.74
CA LEU A 152 -10.35 8.62 -1.34
C LEU A 152 -11.35 9.64 -1.90
N LEU A 153 -11.61 10.68 -1.12
CA LEU A 153 -12.48 11.77 -1.54
C LEU A 153 -11.71 12.68 -2.51
N PHE A 154 -12.21 12.80 -3.74
CA PHE A 154 -11.54 13.58 -4.78
C PHE A 154 -12.43 14.66 -5.41
N GLY A 155 -13.68 14.82 -4.97
CA GLY A 155 -14.53 15.84 -5.55
C GLY A 155 -15.95 15.83 -5.05
N TYR A 156 -16.74 16.67 -5.67
CA TYR A 156 -18.18 16.73 -5.49
C TYR A 156 -18.88 17.12 -6.77
N GLN A 157 -20.18 16.89 -6.81
CA GLN A 157 -21.06 17.38 -7.85
C GLN A 157 -22.42 17.84 -7.27
N TYR A 158 -23.07 18.75 -7.95
CA TYR A 158 -24.44 19.17 -7.65
C TYR A 158 -25.14 19.68 -8.92
N ARG A 159 -26.46 19.64 -8.95
CA ARG A 159 -27.26 20.18 -10.03
C ARG A 159 -27.76 21.58 -9.69
N THR A 160 -27.71 22.50 -10.66
CA THR A 160 -28.34 23.80 -10.59
C THR A 160 -29.45 23.92 -11.66
N LEU A 161 -30.53 24.61 -11.34
CA LEU A 161 -31.69 24.76 -12.24
C LEU A 161 -31.32 25.43 -13.57
N LEU A 162 -30.36 26.37 -13.53
CA LEU A 162 -30.02 27.21 -14.69
C LEU A 162 -28.76 26.81 -15.44
N GLN A 163 -27.84 26.05 -14.79
CA GLN A 163 -26.49 25.77 -15.32
C GLN A 163 -26.17 24.27 -15.45
N GLY A 164 -27.17 23.40 -15.23
CA GLY A 164 -26.98 21.97 -15.32
C GLY A 164 -26.11 21.39 -14.18
N GLN A 165 -25.36 20.34 -14.47
CA GLN A 165 -24.50 19.67 -13.51
C GLN A 165 -23.16 20.42 -13.33
N ARG A 166 -22.85 20.77 -12.11
CA ARG A 166 -21.57 21.35 -11.70
C ARG A 166 -20.75 20.29 -10.96
N GLN A 167 -19.49 20.15 -11.32
CA GLN A 167 -18.57 19.21 -10.72
C GLN A 167 -17.25 19.92 -10.44
N GLN A 168 -16.65 19.62 -9.30
CA GLN A 168 -15.29 20.03 -8.96
C GLN A 168 -14.50 18.81 -8.44
N ARG A 169 -13.25 18.73 -8.88
CA ARG A 169 -12.37 17.58 -8.56
C ARG A 169 -11.00 18.05 -8.10
N LEU A 170 -10.42 17.34 -7.14
CA LEU A 170 -9.02 17.43 -6.76
C LEU A 170 -8.17 16.59 -7.70
N ASN A 171 -6.95 17.02 -7.93
CA ASN A 171 -5.95 16.24 -8.65
C ASN A 171 -5.07 15.46 -7.64
N LEU A 172 -5.42 14.20 -7.38
CA LEU A 172 -4.66 13.34 -6.45
C LEU A 172 -3.20 13.14 -6.88
N GLY A 173 -2.89 13.34 -8.17
CA GLY A 173 -1.52 13.27 -8.69
C GLY A 173 -0.58 14.30 -8.07
N ARG A 174 -1.08 15.46 -7.63
CA ARG A 174 -0.30 16.48 -6.90
C ARG A 174 0.22 15.95 -5.56
N TYR A 175 -0.45 14.99 -4.98
CA TYR A 175 -0.12 14.33 -3.71
C TYR A 175 0.55 12.98 -3.91
N ARG A 176 1.27 12.80 -5.03
CA ARG A 176 2.01 11.59 -5.40
C ARG A 176 1.14 10.33 -5.57
N LEU A 177 -0.15 10.52 -5.85
CA LEU A 177 -1.07 9.45 -6.23
C LEU A 177 -1.63 9.72 -7.64
N PRO A 178 -0.81 9.55 -8.70
CA PRO A 178 -1.24 9.76 -10.07
C PRO A 178 -2.25 8.70 -10.51
N TYR A 179 -2.98 8.98 -11.60
CA TYR A 179 -3.97 8.04 -12.15
C TYR A 179 -3.40 6.64 -12.42
N ALA A 180 -2.17 6.55 -12.93
CA ALA A 180 -1.50 5.26 -13.11
C ALA A 180 -1.30 4.50 -11.78
N GLY A 181 -1.08 5.21 -10.68
CA GLY A 181 -1.02 4.63 -9.34
C GLY A 181 -2.38 4.13 -8.87
N LEU A 182 -3.46 4.86 -9.14
CA LEU A 182 -4.83 4.39 -8.87
C LEU A 182 -5.14 3.12 -9.65
N MET A 183 -4.82 3.09 -10.96
CA MET A 183 -5.01 1.89 -11.79
C MET A 183 -4.30 0.67 -11.19
N GLN A 184 -3.08 0.86 -10.69
CA GLN A 184 -2.33 -0.22 -10.05
C GLN A 184 -2.99 -0.71 -8.75
N LEU A 185 -3.53 0.19 -7.93
CA LEU A 185 -4.29 -0.19 -6.73
C LEU A 185 -5.62 -0.90 -7.07
N PHE A 186 -6.26 -0.55 -8.19
CA PHE A 186 -7.43 -1.28 -8.70
C PHE A 186 -7.06 -2.70 -9.14
N GLU A 187 -5.98 -2.87 -9.90
CA GLU A 187 -5.49 -4.18 -10.36
C GLU A 187 -5.10 -5.10 -9.19
N LEU A 188 -4.50 -4.52 -8.14
CA LEU A 188 -4.19 -5.24 -6.91
C LEU A 188 -5.45 -5.55 -6.07
N GLY A 189 -6.62 -5.02 -6.43
CA GLY A 189 -7.86 -5.21 -5.68
C GLY A 189 -7.87 -4.51 -4.32
N LEU A 190 -7.11 -3.42 -4.16
CA LEU A 190 -7.06 -2.62 -2.92
C LEU A 190 -8.08 -1.48 -2.93
N LEU A 191 -8.43 -0.99 -4.11
CA LEU A 191 -9.50 -0.03 -4.35
C LEU A 191 -10.52 -0.61 -5.33
N HIS A 192 -11.78 -0.22 -5.19
CA HIS A 192 -12.79 -0.49 -6.21
C HIS A 192 -12.55 0.40 -7.43
N GLN A 193 -12.63 -0.17 -8.64
CA GLN A 193 -12.33 0.53 -9.90
C GLN A 193 -13.34 1.64 -10.24
N ALA A 194 -14.55 1.56 -9.68
CA ALA A 194 -15.60 2.53 -9.97
C ALA A 194 -15.43 3.83 -9.17
N GLU A 195 -15.59 4.98 -9.84
CA GLU A 195 -15.88 6.24 -9.16
C GLU A 195 -17.28 6.13 -8.55
N LEU A 196 -17.39 6.36 -7.26
CA LEU A 196 -18.63 6.29 -6.52
C LEU A 196 -19.12 7.68 -6.13
N GLU A 197 -20.44 7.79 -6.01
CA GLU A 197 -21.10 8.97 -5.48
C GLU A 197 -21.69 8.67 -4.11
N SER A 198 -21.62 9.63 -3.20
CA SER A 198 -22.42 9.56 -1.98
C SER A 198 -23.91 9.69 -2.29
N GLY A 199 -24.77 9.33 -1.36
CA GLY A 199 -26.13 9.85 -1.37
C GLY A 199 -26.13 11.39 -1.38
N GLU A 200 -27.28 11.99 -1.65
CA GLU A 200 -27.44 13.44 -1.53
C GLU A 200 -27.20 13.88 -0.08
N LEU A 201 -26.34 14.86 0.11
CA LEU A 201 -26.04 15.38 1.44
C LEU A 201 -27.25 16.13 2.00
N SER A 202 -27.59 15.81 3.24
CA SER A 202 -28.70 16.46 3.95
C SER A 202 -28.33 17.86 4.40
N GLN A 203 -29.24 18.82 4.21
CA GLN A 203 -29.09 20.17 4.78
C GLN A 203 -29.38 20.20 6.30
N THR A 204 -30.07 19.20 6.83
CA THR A 204 -30.46 19.14 8.24
C THR A 204 -29.52 18.31 9.10
N SER A 205 -28.69 17.45 8.48
CA SER A 205 -27.74 16.59 9.17
C SER A 205 -26.32 16.89 8.67
N PRO A 206 -25.42 17.36 9.54
CA PRO A 206 -24.04 17.61 9.15
C PRO A 206 -23.33 16.31 8.78
N LEU A 207 -22.51 16.35 7.75
CA LEU A 207 -21.63 15.25 7.38
C LEU A 207 -20.33 15.34 8.15
N ARG A 208 -20.02 14.30 8.92
CA ARG A 208 -18.73 14.16 9.58
C ARG A 208 -17.76 13.42 8.64
N VAL A 209 -16.65 14.09 8.30
CA VAL A 209 -15.53 13.52 7.56
C VAL A 209 -14.34 13.41 8.51
N ILE A 210 -13.76 12.23 8.63
CA ILE A 210 -12.61 11.99 9.50
C ILE A 210 -11.40 11.72 8.61
N LEU A 211 -10.42 12.60 8.65
CA LEU A 211 -9.18 12.53 7.90
C LEU A 211 -8.04 12.31 8.89
N ASN A 212 -7.45 11.12 8.89
CA ASN A 212 -6.37 10.74 9.83
C ASN A 212 -6.69 11.14 11.29
N ASN A 213 -7.79 10.60 11.83
CA ASN A 213 -8.30 10.87 13.18
C ASN A 213 -8.67 12.33 13.49
N GLN A 214 -8.61 13.22 12.50
CA GLN A 214 -9.03 14.61 12.65
C GLN A 214 -10.42 14.80 12.03
N PRO A 215 -11.45 15.01 12.85
CA PRO A 215 -12.81 15.22 12.36
C PRO A 215 -12.98 16.62 11.80
N MET A 216 -13.61 16.68 10.62
CA MET A 216 -14.15 17.89 10.07
C MET A 216 -15.65 17.69 9.81
N THR A 217 -16.45 18.69 10.06
CA THR A 217 -17.90 18.62 9.91
C THR A 217 -18.35 19.61 8.83
N LEU A 218 -19.01 19.09 7.81
CA LEU A 218 -19.62 19.88 6.74
C LEU A 218 -21.14 19.97 6.96
N GLN A 219 -21.67 21.19 7.13
CA GLN A 219 -23.11 21.47 7.13
C GLN A 219 -23.48 21.99 5.74
N PRO A 220 -24.08 21.17 4.86
CA PRO A 220 -24.42 21.60 3.52
C PRO A 220 -25.47 22.72 3.52
N GLN A 221 -25.24 23.75 2.72
CA GLN A 221 -26.21 24.87 2.55
C GLN A 221 -27.03 24.78 1.25
N ARG A 222 -26.71 23.77 0.40
CA ARG A 222 -27.38 23.54 -0.89
C ARG A 222 -27.91 22.11 -0.96
N LYS A 223 -29.00 21.93 -1.71
CA LYS A 223 -29.53 20.61 -2.06
C LYS A 223 -28.79 20.01 -3.24
N GLY A 224 -28.88 18.70 -3.40
CA GLY A 224 -28.36 17.97 -4.55
C GLY A 224 -26.85 17.75 -4.54
N ILE A 225 -26.14 18.08 -3.45
CA ILE A 225 -24.71 17.85 -3.33
C ILE A 225 -24.43 16.35 -3.14
N ARG A 226 -23.51 15.82 -3.93
CA ARG A 226 -22.96 14.45 -3.79
C ARG A 226 -21.45 14.51 -3.81
N LEU A 227 -20.81 13.76 -2.92
CA LEU A 227 -19.35 13.61 -2.90
C LEU A 227 -18.93 12.54 -3.88
N LEU A 228 -17.76 12.72 -4.50
CA LEU A 228 -17.14 11.77 -5.44
C LEU A 228 -15.90 11.14 -4.80
N TYR A 229 -15.84 9.81 -4.80
CA TYR A 229 -14.76 9.10 -4.12
C TYR A 229 -14.49 7.73 -4.76
N TYR A 230 -13.29 7.20 -4.51
CA TYR A 230 -12.97 5.78 -4.63
C TYR A 230 -13.07 5.12 -3.26
N ARG A 231 -13.61 3.91 -3.21
CA ARG A 231 -13.75 3.14 -1.98
C ARG A 231 -12.64 2.09 -1.90
N PHE A 232 -12.05 1.93 -0.72
CA PHE A 232 -11.18 0.80 -0.45
C PHE A 232 -11.99 -0.50 -0.44
N THR A 233 -11.39 -1.59 -0.90
CA THR A 233 -11.94 -2.94 -0.73
C THR A 233 -11.75 -3.38 0.73
N THR A 234 -12.34 -4.50 1.12
CA THR A 234 -12.10 -5.07 2.46
C THR A 234 -10.61 -5.28 2.70
N VAL A 235 -9.91 -5.94 1.75
CA VAL A 235 -8.46 -6.14 1.81
C VAL A 235 -7.70 -4.81 1.82
N GLY A 236 -8.15 -3.85 1.03
CA GLY A 236 -7.57 -2.50 1.02
C GLY A 236 -7.69 -1.80 2.37
N ASN A 237 -8.82 -1.92 3.06
CA ASN A 237 -9.02 -1.37 4.41
C ASN A 237 -8.10 -2.07 5.44
N GLU A 238 -8.04 -3.40 5.42
CA GLU A 238 -7.17 -4.18 6.32
C GLU A 238 -5.70 -3.75 6.17
N LEU A 239 -5.18 -3.72 4.94
CA LEU A 239 -3.79 -3.31 4.69
C LEU A 239 -3.53 -1.82 4.96
N ALA A 240 -4.52 -0.96 4.72
CA ALA A 240 -4.40 0.47 5.00
C ALA A 240 -4.38 0.77 6.52
N ALA A 241 -5.09 -0.02 7.33
CA ALA A 241 -5.09 0.11 8.79
C ALA A 241 -3.70 -0.12 9.42
N LEU A 242 -2.82 -0.87 8.73
CA LEU A 242 -1.44 -1.14 9.17
C LEU A 242 -0.46 0.01 8.87
N ILE A 243 -0.95 1.06 8.23
CA ILE A 243 -0.14 2.19 7.76
C ILE A 243 -0.39 3.40 8.63
N THR A 244 0.65 3.86 9.32
CA THR A 244 0.61 5.02 10.23
C THR A 244 1.09 6.30 9.55
N GLU A 245 0.65 6.57 8.32
CA GLU A 245 1.02 7.80 7.60
C GLU A 245 0.14 8.98 8.00
N THR A 246 0.75 10.15 8.09
CA THR A 246 0.02 11.39 8.35
C THR A 246 -0.47 12.01 7.04
N THR A 247 -1.69 12.55 7.08
CA THR A 247 -2.24 13.30 5.94
C THR A 247 -1.40 14.55 5.68
N PRO A 248 -0.93 14.79 4.43
CA PRO A 248 -0.23 16.02 4.07
C PRO A 248 -1.08 17.26 4.34
N ALA A 249 -0.47 18.29 4.94
CA ALA A 249 -1.19 19.51 5.30
C ALA A 249 -1.75 20.26 4.09
N ASP A 250 -1.01 20.26 2.97
CA ASP A 250 -1.45 20.85 1.69
C ASP A 250 -2.68 20.14 1.12
N TYR A 251 -2.75 18.81 1.19
CA TYR A 251 -3.94 18.06 0.79
C TYR A 251 -5.14 18.38 1.68
N ARG A 252 -4.94 18.43 2.99
CA ARG A 252 -5.99 18.79 3.94
C ARG A 252 -6.57 20.18 3.63
N ASN A 253 -5.71 21.17 3.40
CA ASN A 253 -6.12 22.53 3.08
C ASN A 253 -6.88 22.56 1.74
N GLU A 254 -6.38 21.90 0.70
CA GLU A 254 -7.05 21.84 -0.60
C GLU A 254 -8.41 21.11 -0.52
N LEU A 255 -8.52 20.07 0.33
CA LEU A 255 -9.80 19.41 0.58
C LEU A 255 -10.78 20.32 1.32
N GLN A 256 -10.32 21.13 2.28
CA GLN A 256 -11.14 22.13 2.96
C GLN A 256 -11.63 23.20 1.98
N ASP A 257 -10.73 23.72 1.15
CA ASP A 257 -11.07 24.72 0.11
C ASP A 257 -12.05 24.15 -0.92
N LEU A 258 -11.93 22.85 -1.24
CA LEU A 258 -12.89 22.15 -2.10
C LEU A 258 -14.28 22.10 -1.47
N LEU A 259 -14.37 21.81 -0.17
CA LEU A 259 -15.65 21.61 0.53
C LEU A 259 -16.28 22.91 1.03
N ALA A 260 -15.50 23.97 1.27
CA ALA A 260 -15.97 25.25 1.79
C ALA A 260 -17.14 25.88 0.99
N PRO A 261 -17.17 25.83 -0.36
CA PRO A 261 -18.28 26.38 -1.14
C PRO A 261 -19.62 25.64 -0.98
N LEU A 262 -19.60 24.44 -0.39
CA LEU A 262 -20.77 23.58 -0.23
C LEU A 262 -21.60 23.95 0.99
N GLY A 263 -20.97 24.54 2.01
CA GLY A 263 -21.65 24.89 3.26
C GLY A 263 -20.71 25.32 4.36
N GLN A 264 -21.22 25.35 5.58
CA GLN A 264 -20.41 25.70 6.74
C GLN A 264 -19.50 24.53 7.12
N LEU A 265 -18.19 24.79 7.12
CA LEU A 265 -17.17 23.83 7.52
C LEU A 265 -16.70 24.16 8.94
N SER A 266 -16.76 23.19 9.86
CA SER A 266 -16.22 23.33 11.21
C SER A 266 -15.14 22.25 11.46
N LEU A 267 -14.00 22.71 11.94
CA LEU A 267 -12.92 21.84 12.38
C LEU A 267 -13.04 21.67 13.90
N LYS A 268 -13.18 20.45 14.40
CA LYS A 268 -12.96 20.19 15.82
C LYS A 268 -11.45 19.96 16.01
N ILE A 269 -10.85 20.84 16.77
CA ILE A 269 -9.46 20.69 17.27
C ILE A 269 -9.46 19.62 18.35
#